data_db2b41da78272c49cc30e9ed3b6a9c35
#
_entry.id   db2b41da78272c49cc30e9ed3b6a9c35
#
_cell.length_a   1.000
_cell.length_b   1.000
_cell.length_c   1.000
_cell.angle_alpha   90.00
_cell.angle_beta   90.00
_cell.angle_gamma   90.00
#
_symmetry.space_group_name_H-M   'P 1'
#
loop_
_entity.id
_entity.type
_entity.pdbx_description
1 polymer ?
#
loop_
_entity_poly.entity_id
_entity_poly.type
_entity_poly.pdbx_seq_one_letter_code
_entity_poly.pdbx_strand_id
1 'polypeptide(L)'
;MRRPSSRQRRLVILTLTLLAFGIAFYGGSRYQGRSQPAPTISGVAIYPPSPLPDLPDRDDAPLHRAELSGHWSLLMLDPHAGETRSLALVRLLQVHNHLASDPELQKRLAYLYLPRRLEQAVQEAIDGLDGNVHALSGNAQQLEETFRLFGVETAADSAALYLIGPQTRLHALFTPDQDIATIAEDITTLVTSEP
;
A
#
# COMPACT_ATOMS: atom_id res chain seq x y z
N MET A 1 -45.14 -37.68 30.64
CA MET A 1 -43.94 -37.25 29.87
C MET A 1 -42.94 -38.41 29.84
N ARG A 2 -42.70 -39.01 28.66
CA ARG A 2 -41.76 -40.14 28.49
C ARG A 2 -40.33 -39.59 28.44
N ARG A 3 -39.46 -39.98 29.36
CA ARG A 3 -38.02 -39.64 29.33
C ARG A 3 -37.38 -40.29 28.08
N PRO A 4 -36.65 -39.52 27.26
CA PRO A 4 -35.99 -40.10 26.10
C PRO A 4 -34.94 -41.11 26.52
N SER A 5 -34.88 -42.26 25.83
CA SER A 5 -33.91 -43.29 26.10
C SER A 5 -32.47 -42.79 25.92
N SER A 6 -31.53 -43.40 26.67
CA SER A 6 -30.11 -42.99 26.62
C SER A 6 -29.52 -43.05 25.21
N ARG A 7 -30.03 -43.94 24.35
CA ARG A 7 -29.65 -44.03 22.91
C ARG A 7 -30.15 -42.84 22.10
N GLN A 8 -31.38 -42.38 22.34
CA GLN A 8 -31.92 -41.19 21.65
C GLN A 8 -31.15 -39.90 22.01
N ARG A 9 -30.77 -39.78 23.29
CA ARG A 9 -29.97 -38.63 23.74
C ARG A 9 -28.57 -38.58 23.12
N ARG A 10 -27.91 -39.73 22.95
CA ARG A 10 -26.61 -39.86 22.29
C ARG A 10 -26.73 -39.53 20.80
N LEU A 11 -27.77 -39.98 20.11
CA LEU A 11 -28.02 -39.69 18.72
C LEU A 11 -28.24 -38.19 18.49
N VAL A 12 -29.05 -37.53 19.31
CA VAL A 12 -29.29 -36.07 19.22
C VAL A 12 -28.01 -35.29 19.46
N ILE A 13 -27.18 -35.64 20.42
CA ILE A 13 -25.91 -34.98 20.68
C ILE A 13 -24.98 -35.13 19.45
N LEU A 14 -24.88 -36.33 18.90
CA LEU A 14 -24.01 -36.61 17.74
C LEU A 14 -24.46 -35.85 16.51
N THR A 15 -25.76 -35.75 16.26
CA THR A 15 -26.31 -34.96 15.14
C THR A 15 -26.06 -33.47 15.30
N LEU A 16 -26.24 -32.93 16.54
CA LEU A 16 -25.94 -31.52 16.83
C LEU A 16 -24.46 -31.18 16.68
N THR A 17 -23.57 -32.09 17.11
CA THR A 17 -22.11 -31.89 16.94
C THR A 17 -21.71 -31.93 15.48
N LEU A 18 -22.26 -32.83 14.67
CA LEU A 18 -22.02 -32.92 13.23
C LEU A 18 -22.54 -31.68 12.51
N LEU A 19 -23.70 -31.18 12.91
CA LEU A 19 -24.30 -29.97 12.31
C LEU A 19 -23.47 -28.71 12.66
N ALA A 20 -23.03 -28.59 13.92
CA ALA A 20 -22.15 -27.50 14.35
C ALA A 20 -20.78 -27.51 13.60
N PHE A 21 -20.21 -28.72 13.44
CA PHE A 21 -18.97 -28.88 12.67
C PHE A 21 -19.16 -28.53 11.17
N GLY A 22 -20.28 -28.94 10.58
CA GLY A 22 -20.64 -28.61 9.20
C GLY A 22 -20.78 -27.10 8.97
N ILE A 23 -21.44 -26.40 9.91
CA ILE A 23 -21.60 -24.94 9.84
C ILE A 23 -20.25 -24.24 10.02
N ALA A 24 -19.42 -24.68 10.97
CA ALA A 24 -18.09 -24.12 11.20
C ALA A 24 -17.16 -24.36 10.00
N PHE A 25 -17.20 -25.56 9.42
CA PHE A 25 -16.41 -25.90 8.22
C PHE A 25 -16.87 -25.12 6.99
N TYR A 26 -18.18 -25.01 6.76
CA TYR A 26 -18.73 -24.26 5.63
C TYR A 26 -18.50 -22.75 5.79
N GLY A 27 -18.65 -22.22 6.99
CA GLY A 27 -18.30 -20.83 7.31
C GLY A 27 -16.82 -20.56 7.15
N GLY A 28 -15.95 -21.45 7.65
CA GLY A 28 -14.51 -21.36 7.51
C GLY A 28 -14.02 -21.47 6.07
N SER A 29 -14.59 -22.40 5.28
CA SER A 29 -14.23 -22.55 3.86
C SER A 29 -14.67 -21.37 3.01
N ARG A 30 -15.78 -20.70 3.32
CA ARG A 30 -16.18 -19.44 2.66
C ARG A 30 -15.28 -18.26 3.03
N TYR A 31 -14.73 -18.27 4.24
CA TYR A 31 -13.75 -17.24 4.66
C TYR A 31 -12.38 -17.47 4.00
N GLN A 32 -11.95 -18.72 3.87
CA GLN A 32 -10.71 -19.08 3.17
C GLN A 32 -10.84 -19.03 1.63
N GLY A 33 -12.02 -19.27 1.07
CA GLY A 33 -12.28 -19.24 -0.37
C GLY A 33 -12.33 -17.83 -1.00
N ARG A 34 -12.12 -16.78 -0.21
CA ARG A 34 -11.95 -15.39 -0.67
C ARG A 34 -10.48 -14.94 -0.75
N SER A 35 -9.55 -15.85 -0.65
CA SER A 35 -8.18 -15.57 -1.08
C SER A 35 -8.19 -15.44 -2.60
N GLN A 36 -8.50 -14.26 -3.10
CA GLN A 36 -8.18 -13.94 -4.50
C GLN A 36 -6.70 -14.25 -4.67
N PRO A 37 -6.32 -14.96 -5.74
CA PRO A 37 -4.90 -15.15 -6.01
C PRO A 37 -4.23 -13.77 -6.04
N ALA A 38 -3.08 -13.66 -5.38
CA ALA A 38 -2.31 -12.42 -5.43
C ALA A 38 -2.12 -12.02 -6.90
N PRO A 39 -2.31 -10.76 -7.25
CA PRO A 39 -2.10 -10.30 -8.61
C PRO A 39 -0.65 -10.62 -9.01
N THR A 40 -0.47 -11.15 -10.22
CA THR A 40 0.87 -11.44 -10.75
C THR A 40 1.43 -10.13 -11.26
N ILE A 41 2.36 -9.55 -10.49
CA ILE A 41 3.11 -8.35 -10.85
C ILE A 41 4.61 -8.67 -10.82
N SER A 42 5.41 -7.85 -11.47
CA SER A 42 6.88 -7.96 -11.45
C SER A 42 7.49 -7.42 -10.16
N GLY A 43 6.77 -6.53 -9.48
CA GLY A 43 7.08 -6.04 -8.14
C GLY A 43 6.81 -7.08 -7.05
N VAL A 44 7.14 -6.73 -5.82
CA VAL A 44 6.80 -7.54 -4.66
C VAL A 44 5.37 -7.22 -4.23
N ALA A 45 4.42 -8.09 -4.59
CA ALA A 45 3.05 -7.98 -4.12
C ALA A 45 2.98 -8.25 -2.61
N ILE A 46 2.34 -7.35 -1.87
CA ILE A 46 2.09 -7.50 -0.43
C ILE A 46 0.68 -8.03 -0.25
N TYR A 47 0.58 -9.32 0.01
CA TYR A 47 -0.71 -9.98 0.14
C TYR A 47 -0.80 -10.85 1.40
N PRO A 48 -1.81 -10.65 2.28
CA PRO A 48 -2.80 -9.57 2.23
C PRO A 48 -2.16 -8.18 2.42
N PRO A 49 -2.77 -7.10 1.86
CA PRO A 49 -2.21 -5.75 2.00
C PRO A 49 -2.00 -5.36 3.46
N SER A 50 -0.82 -4.82 3.76
CA SER A 50 -0.40 -4.46 5.11
C SER A 50 -0.91 -3.07 5.52
N PRO A 51 -1.25 -2.83 6.80
CA PRO A 51 -1.57 -1.48 7.26
C PRO A 51 -0.40 -0.52 7.02
N LEU A 52 -0.71 0.67 6.52
CA LEU A 52 0.28 1.73 6.35
C LEU A 52 0.63 2.33 7.71
N PRO A 53 1.91 2.57 8.03
CA PRO A 53 2.30 3.41 9.15
C PRO A 53 1.88 4.87 8.92
N ASP A 54 1.81 5.67 9.98
CA ASP A 54 1.51 7.09 9.85
C ASP A 54 2.65 7.80 9.13
N LEU A 55 2.31 8.58 8.10
CA LEU A 55 3.28 9.36 7.34
C LEU A 55 3.33 10.79 7.90
N PRO A 56 4.50 11.43 7.91
CA PRO A 56 4.61 12.84 8.26
C PRO A 56 3.98 13.72 7.17
N ASP A 57 3.45 14.87 7.57
CA ASP A 57 2.94 15.90 6.66
C ASP A 57 3.71 17.21 6.86
N ARG A 58 3.44 18.18 5.99
CA ARG A 58 4.14 19.46 5.83
C ARG A 58 4.24 20.30 7.09
N ASP A 59 3.26 20.22 8.00
CA ASP A 59 3.14 21.03 9.21
C ASP A 59 3.55 20.26 10.48
N ASP A 60 4.47 19.30 10.39
CA ASP A 60 4.87 18.42 11.49
C ASP A 60 3.71 17.59 12.10
N ALA A 61 2.55 17.63 11.48
CA ALA A 61 1.43 16.77 11.79
C ALA A 61 1.53 15.45 10.99
N PRO A 62 1.06 14.30 11.52
CA PRO A 62 0.97 13.10 10.72
C PRO A 62 -0.05 13.28 9.61
N LEU A 63 0.31 12.89 8.39
CA LEU A 63 -0.65 12.79 7.29
C LEU A 63 -1.73 11.79 7.68
N HIS A 64 -2.93 12.28 7.86
CA HIS A 64 -4.02 11.45 8.34
C HIS A 64 -4.42 10.42 7.28
N ARG A 65 -4.62 9.18 7.70
CA ARG A 65 -5.11 8.11 6.83
C ARG A 65 -6.37 8.49 6.05
N ALA A 66 -7.18 9.40 6.60
CA ALA A 66 -8.38 9.91 5.94
C ALA A 66 -8.06 10.66 4.64
N GLU A 67 -6.92 11.34 4.54
CA GLU A 67 -6.51 12.10 3.36
C GLU A 67 -6.01 11.20 2.23
N LEU A 68 -5.45 10.04 2.58
CA LEU A 68 -5.05 8.99 1.63
C LEU A 68 -6.22 8.07 1.26
N SER A 69 -7.30 8.11 2.05
CA SER A 69 -8.45 7.22 1.86
C SER A 69 -9.21 7.56 0.57
N GLY A 70 -9.56 6.53 -0.17
CA GLY A 70 -10.31 6.67 -1.41
C GLY A 70 -9.46 6.89 -2.66
N HIS A 71 -8.14 7.08 -2.50
CA HIS A 71 -7.19 7.27 -3.59
C HIS A 71 -6.05 6.26 -3.52
N TRP A 72 -5.52 5.91 -4.68
CA TRP A 72 -4.25 5.22 -4.77
C TRP A 72 -3.12 6.22 -4.58
N SER A 73 -2.03 5.82 -3.95
CA SER A 73 -0.86 6.68 -3.75
C SER A 73 0.42 5.91 -4.02
N LEU A 74 1.33 6.53 -4.76
CA LEU A 74 2.67 6.01 -5.00
C LEU A 74 3.66 6.81 -4.15
N LEU A 75 4.19 6.18 -3.11
CA LEU A 75 5.12 6.80 -2.17
C LEU A 75 6.57 6.47 -2.55
N MET A 76 7.40 7.51 -2.64
CA MET A 76 8.85 7.42 -2.78
C MET A 76 9.52 7.97 -1.53
N LEU A 77 10.35 7.15 -0.90
CA LEU A 77 11.21 7.55 0.22
C LEU A 77 12.61 7.89 -0.30
N ASP A 78 13.14 9.07 0.04
CA ASP A 78 14.47 9.50 -0.35
C ASP A 78 15.35 9.81 0.86
N PRO A 79 16.18 8.87 1.30
CA PRO A 79 17.09 9.06 2.43
C PRO A 79 18.28 9.98 2.12
N HIS A 80 18.52 10.32 0.84
CA HIS A 80 19.70 11.07 0.38
C HIS A 80 19.46 12.55 0.12
N ALA A 81 18.36 13.09 0.58
CA ALA A 81 18.02 14.48 0.33
C ALA A 81 19.16 15.44 0.69
N GLY A 82 19.56 16.24 -0.26
CA GLY A 82 20.68 17.20 -0.14
C GLY A 82 21.80 16.97 -1.13
N GLU A 83 21.83 15.87 -1.84
CA GLU A 83 22.75 15.67 -2.97
C GLU A 83 22.05 16.05 -4.29
N THR A 84 22.69 16.87 -5.04
CA THR A 84 22.32 17.70 -6.19
C THR A 84 21.55 17.00 -7.34
N ARG A 85 20.64 16.20 -7.18
CA ARG A 85 19.62 15.58 -8.05
C ARG A 85 19.17 14.28 -7.40
N SER A 86 18.10 14.34 -6.70
CA SER A 86 17.48 13.14 -6.20
C SER A 86 17.09 12.20 -7.34
N LEU A 87 17.83 11.12 -7.51
CA LEU A 87 17.47 10.07 -8.45
C LEU A 87 16.10 9.47 -8.11
N ALA A 88 15.74 9.48 -6.84
CA ALA A 88 14.46 9.03 -6.34
C ALA A 88 13.32 9.89 -6.90
N LEU A 89 13.40 11.20 -6.79
CA LEU A 89 12.41 12.10 -7.36
C LEU A 89 12.30 11.96 -8.88
N VAL A 90 13.45 11.87 -9.58
CA VAL A 90 13.45 11.65 -11.03
C VAL A 90 12.71 10.35 -11.40
N ARG A 91 12.94 9.28 -10.65
CA ARG A 91 12.26 8.00 -10.86
C ARG A 91 10.75 8.09 -10.63
N LEU A 92 10.32 8.77 -9.56
CA LEU A 92 8.90 9.02 -9.30
C LEU A 92 8.25 9.76 -10.45
N LEU A 93 8.90 10.83 -10.94
CA LEU A 93 8.42 11.62 -12.08
C LEU A 93 8.44 10.85 -13.40
N GLN A 94 9.39 9.93 -13.60
CA GLN A 94 9.38 9.05 -14.78
C GLN A 94 8.16 8.13 -14.78
N VAL A 95 7.81 7.53 -13.63
CA VAL A 95 6.58 6.73 -13.50
C VAL A 95 5.34 7.60 -13.73
N HIS A 96 5.28 8.79 -13.10
CA HIS A 96 4.21 9.76 -13.33
C HIS A 96 4.02 10.07 -14.82
N ASN A 97 5.10 10.41 -15.52
CA ASN A 97 5.05 10.73 -16.94
C ASN A 97 4.63 9.53 -17.81
N HIS A 98 5.05 8.32 -17.43
CA HIS A 98 4.67 7.11 -18.16
C HIS A 98 3.18 6.83 -18.05
N LEU A 99 2.59 7.05 -16.86
CA LEU A 99 1.17 6.89 -16.59
C LEU A 99 0.32 8.08 -17.09
N ALA A 100 0.92 9.21 -17.49
CA ALA A 100 0.22 10.40 -17.97
C ALA A 100 -0.59 10.16 -19.27
N SER A 101 -0.32 9.07 -19.98
CA SER A 101 -1.11 8.66 -21.15
C SER A 101 -2.53 8.17 -20.81
N ASP A 102 -2.80 7.81 -19.54
CA ASP A 102 -4.12 7.43 -19.04
C ASP A 102 -4.66 8.47 -18.04
N PRO A 103 -5.50 9.43 -18.49
CA PRO A 103 -6.02 10.48 -17.62
C PRO A 103 -6.95 9.97 -16.50
N GLU A 104 -7.62 8.83 -16.70
CA GLU A 104 -8.50 8.27 -15.66
C GLU A 104 -7.68 7.60 -14.55
N LEU A 105 -6.59 6.97 -14.90
CA LEU A 105 -5.63 6.44 -13.94
C LEU A 105 -4.94 7.58 -13.15
N GLN A 106 -4.55 8.63 -13.84
CA GLN A 106 -3.93 9.82 -13.24
C GLN A 106 -4.84 10.48 -12.17
N LYS A 107 -6.15 10.55 -12.40
CA LYS A 107 -7.10 11.10 -11.42
C LYS A 107 -7.22 10.25 -10.16
N ARG A 108 -6.90 8.96 -10.25
CA ARG A 108 -7.01 7.99 -9.14
C ARG A 108 -5.71 7.84 -8.35
N LEU A 109 -4.59 8.38 -8.85
CA LEU A 109 -3.25 8.16 -8.31
C LEU A 109 -2.62 9.47 -7.86
N ALA A 110 -2.24 9.53 -6.59
CA ALA A 110 -1.41 10.58 -6.03
C ALA A 110 0.05 10.12 -5.94
N TYR A 111 1.00 11.05 -6.10
CA TYR A 111 2.42 10.77 -6.02
C TYR A 111 3.01 11.50 -4.81
N LEU A 112 3.56 10.73 -3.89
CA LEU A 112 4.07 11.22 -2.61
C LEU A 112 5.59 11.10 -2.59
N TYR A 113 6.27 12.19 -2.38
CA TYR A 113 7.73 12.24 -2.25
C TYR A 113 8.11 12.64 -0.82
N LEU A 114 8.78 11.74 -0.11
CA LEU A 114 9.24 11.97 1.26
C LEU A 114 10.78 11.94 1.31
N PRO A 115 11.45 13.11 1.22
CA PRO A 115 12.88 13.22 1.40
C PRO A 115 13.25 13.30 2.89
N ARG A 116 14.45 12.88 3.27
CA ARG A 116 14.97 13.08 4.63
C ARG A 116 15.13 14.59 4.96
N ARG A 117 15.35 15.41 3.94
CA ARG A 117 15.37 16.86 4.01
C ARG A 117 14.75 17.45 2.76
N LEU A 118 13.70 18.22 2.92
CA LEU A 118 13.06 18.91 1.81
C LEU A 118 13.75 20.26 1.59
N GLU A 119 14.40 20.43 0.42
CA GLU A 119 14.99 21.69 0.00
C GLU A 119 13.92 22.57 -0.65
N GLN A 120 14.00 23.88 -0.42
CA GLN A 120 13.05 24.84 -0.96
C GLN A 120 12.95 24.76 -2.50
N ALA A 121 14.08 24.61 -3.18
CA ALA A 121 14.10 24.48 -4.65
C ALA A 121 13.35 23.23 -5.15
N VAL A 122 13.42 22.11 -4.40
CA VAL A 122 12.69 20.88 -4.70
C VAL A 122 11.21 21.08 -4.46
N GLN A 123 10.86 21.75 -3.36
CA GLN A 123 9.47 22.10 -3.03
C GLN A 123 8.85 22.98 -4.13
N GLU A 124 9.53 24.05 -4.53
CA GLU A 124 9.08 24.95 -5.59
C GLU A 124 8.93 24.22 -6.94
N ALA A 125 9.84 23.27 -7.23
CA ALA A 125 9.75 22.46 -8.44
C ALA A 125 8.53 21.54 -8.41
N ILE A 126 8.22 20.90 -7.26
CA ILE A 126 7.06 20.03 -7.10
C ILE A 126 5.76 20.84 -7.14
N ASP A 127 5.72 22.01 -6.48
CA ASP A 127 4.56 22.90 -6.48
C ASP A 127 4.24 23.45 -7.91
N GLY A 128 5.22 23.44 -8.80
CA GLY A 128 5.06 23.79 -10.22
C GLY A 128 4.59 22.64 -11.12
N LEU A 129 4.50 21.42 -10.59
CA LEU A 129 3.95 20.27 -11.31
C LEU A 129 2.41 20.23 -11.22
N ASP A 130 1.78 19.45 -12.09
CA ASP A 130 0.34 19.21 -12.00
C ASP A 130 -0.02 18.57 -10.65
N GLY A 131 -1.12 19.02 -10.04
CA GLY A 131 -1.52 18.90 -8.64
C GLY A 131 -1.60 17.52 -7.98
N ASN A 132 -1.10 16.44 -8.63
CA ASN A 132 -1.10 15.08 -8.09
C ASN A 132 0.24 14.68 -7.44
N VAL A 133 1.27 15.54 -7.51
CA VAL A 133 2.58 15.28 -6.90
C VAL A 133 2.72 16.13 -5.65
N HIS A 134 2.95 15.49 -4.51
CA HIS A 134 3.03 16.14 -3.20
C HIS A 134 4.36 15.82 -2.53
N ALA A 135 5.05 16.86 -2.03
CA ALA A 135 6.18 16.68 -1.15
C ALA A 135 5.71 16.59 0.30
N LEU A 136 6.16 15.56 1.00
CA LEU A 136 5.94 15.38 2.42
C LEU A 136 7.17 15.87 3.19
N SER A 137 6.98 16.38 4.39
CA SER A 137 8.04 16.79 5.29
C SER A 137 7.67 16.44 6.73
N GLY A 138 8.65 16.39 7.61
CA GLY A 138 8.43 16.10 9.01
C GLY A 138 9.65 16.49 9.84
N ASN A 139 9.52 16.44 11.15
CA ASN A 139 10.68 16.61 12.01
C ASN A 139 11.63 15.40 11.93
N ALA A 140 12.86 15.57 12.37
CA ALA A 140 13.90 14.53 12.23
C ALA A 140 13.51 13.19 12.86
N GLN A 141 12.78 13.21 13.98
CA GLN A 141 12.34 11.98 14.66
C GLN A 141 11.27 11.25 13.88
N GLN A 142 10.27 11.97 13.37
CA GLN A 142 9.19 11.39 12.52
C GLN A 142 9.77 10.77 11.25
N LEU A 143 10.67 11.47 10.59
CA LEU A 143 11.33 10.99 9.37
C LEU A 143 12.15 9.73 9.67
N GLU A 144 12.97 9.71 10.70
CA GLU A 144 13.78 8.55 11.07
C GLU A 144 12.92 7.34 11.39
N GLU A 145 11.81 7.53 12.13
CA GLU A 145 10.87 6.46 12.44
C GLU A 145 10.18 5.95 11.17
N THR A 146 9.75 6.85 10.28
CA THR A 146 9.12 6.47 9.01
C THR A 146 10.09 5.67 8.14
N PHE A 147 11.31 6.15 7.93
CA PHE A 147 12.32 5.44 7.14
C PHE A 147 12.60 4.05 7.72
N ARG A 148 12.74 3.94 9.05
CA ARG A 148 12.93 2.66 9.74
C ARG A 148 11.75 1.70 9.54
N LEU A 149 10.50 2.19 9.63
CA LEU A 149 9.30 1.36 9.45
C LEU A 149 9.17 0.81 8.02
N PHE A 150 9.66 1.54 7.03
CA PHE A 150 9.72 1.08 5.64
C PHE A 150 10.98 0.28 5.31
N GLY A 151 11.87 0.06 6.29
CA GLY A 151 13.12 -0.68 6.08
C GLY A 151 14.16 0.07 5.24
N VAL A 152 14.05 1.39 5.13
CA VAL A 152 14.99 2.23 4.37
C VAL A 152 16.09 2.71 5.31
N GLU A 153 17.05 1.83 5.58
CA GLU A 153 18.16 2.13 6.52
C GLU A 153 19.41 2.63 5.82
N THR A 154 19.61 2.23 4.56
CA THR A 154 20.82 2.52 3.80
C THR A 154 20.55 3.17 2.45
N ALA A 155 21.62 3.69 1.85
CA ALA A 155 21.61 4.24 0.50
C ALA A 155 21.16 3.23 -0.57
N ALA A 156 21.43 1.96 -0.35
CA ALA A 156 21.05 0.89 -1.27
C ALA A 156 19.53 0.65 -1.30
N ASP A 157 18.84 1.00 -0.21
CA ASP A 157 17.38 0.85 -0.07
C ASP A 157 16.62 2.05 -0.67
N SER A 158 17.35 3.07 -1.11
CA SER A 158 16.79 4.28 -1.70
C SER A 158 16.18 4.01 -3.08
N ALA A 159 15.15 4.78 -3.41
CA ALA A 159 14.41 4.71 -4.67
C ALA A 159 13.46 3.51 -4.85
N ALA A 160 13.11 2.79 -3.79
CA ALA A 160 11.97 1.90 -3.80
C ALA A 160 10.66 2.70 -3.84
N LEU A 161 9.68 2.21 -4.62
CA LEU A 161 8.35 2.79 -4.72
C LEU A 161 7.35 1.90 -3.98
N TYR A 162 6.50 2.51 -3.18
CA TYR A 162 5.48 1.83 -2.38
C TYR A 162 4.10 2.20 -2.88
N LEU A 163 3.32 1.22 -3.34
CA LEU A 163 1.95 1.44 -3.79
C LEU A 163 0.98 1.25 -2.63
N ILE A 164 0.24 2.31 -2.32
CA ILE A 164 -0.74 2.39 -1.24
C ILE A 164 -2.13 2.43 -1.87
N GLY A 165 -3.02 1.53 -1.45
CA GLY A 165 -4.39 1.47 -1.95
C GLY A 165 -5.37 2.38 -1.21
N PRO A 166 -6.62 2.48 -1.70
CA PRO A 166 -7.67 3.37 -1.18
C PRO A 166 -8.05 3.12 0.27
N GLN A 167 -7.79 1.92 0.81
CA GLN A 167 -8.03 1.59 2.21
C GLN A 167 -6.82 1.91 3.10
N THR A 168 -5.87 2.72 2.62
CA THR A 168 -4.61 3.06 3.30
C THR A 168 -3.79 1.82 3.69
N ARG A 169 -3.68 0.90 2.75
CA ARG A 169 -2.90 -0.33 2.91
C ARG A 169 -1.82 -0.42 1.85
N LEU A 170 -0.69 -0.96 2.23
CA LEU A 170 0.43 -1.20 1.33
C LEU A 170 0.14 -2.44 0.47
N HIS A 171 0.10 -2.27 -0.84
CA HIS A 171 -0.24 -3.31 -1.82
C HIS A 171 0.97 -3.86 -2.57
N ALA A 172 1.94 -3.02 -2.88
CA ALA A 172 3.13 -3.44 -3.61
C ALA A 172 4.36 -2.61 -3.26
N LEU A 173 5.52 -3.23 -3.48
CA LEU A 173 6.84 -2.64 -3.41
C LEU A 173 7.54 -2.86 -4.76
N PHE A 174 8.05 -1.79 -5.35
CA PHE A 174 8.86 -1.83 -6.58
C PHE A 174 10.30 -1.44 -6.24
N THR A 175 11.21 -2.34 -6.59
CA THR A 175 12.63 -2.17 -6.28
C THR A 175 13.35 -1.25 -7.29
N PRO A 176 14.50 -0.67 -6.93
CA PRO A 176 15.22 0.28 -7.80
C PRO A 176 15.66 -0.28 -9.15
N ASP A 177 15.87 -1.58 -9.25
CA ASP A 177 16.33 -2.30 -10.44
C ASP A 177 15.21 -2.59 -11.47
N GLN A 178 13.94 -2.39 -11.10
CA GLN A 178 12.82 -2.60 -12.01
C GLN A 178 12.70 -1.47 -13.03
N ASP A 179 12.35 -1.86 -14.27
CA ASP A 179 12.10 -0.92 -15.35
C ASP A 179 10.83 -0.10 -15.13
N ILE A 180 10.86 1.18 -15.51
CA ILE A 180 9.75 2.13 -15.32
C ILE A 180 8.48 1.70 -16.06
N ALA A 181 8.60 1.18 -17.29
CA ALA A 181 7.46 0.72 -18.07
C ALA A 181 6.77 -0.46 -17.38
N THR A 182 7.56 -1.40 -16.87
CA THR A 182 7.07 -2.56 -16.13
C THR A 182 6.37 -2.14 -14.83
N ILE A 183 6.93 -1.17 -14.09
CA ILE A 183 6.28 -0.61 -12.89
C ILE A 183 4.94 0.01 -13.25
N ALA A 184 4.87 0.78 -14.34
CA ALA A 184 3.64 1.42 -14.78
C ALA A 184 2.55 0.41 -15.18
N GLU A 185 2.92 -0.68 -15.86
CA GLU A 185 2.01 -1.79 -16.20
C GLU A 185 1.47 -2.47 -14.95
N ASP A 186 2.33 -2.74 -13.97
CA ASP A 186 1.94 -3.35 -12.69
C ASP A 186 0.98 -2.44 -11.90
N ILE A 187 1.28 -1.14 -11.82
CA ILE A 187 0.40 -0.15 -11.17
C ILE A 187 -0.96 -0.12 -11.88
N THR A 188 -0.97 -0.07 -13.20
CA THR A 188 -2.20 -0.08 -14.00
C THR A 188 -3.03 -1.33 -13.68
N THR A 189 -2.39 -2.50 -13.65
CA THR A 189 -3.04 -3.77 -13.34
C THR A 189 -3.66 -3.76 -11.94
N LEU A 190 -2.93 -3.29 -10.93
CA LEU A 190 -3.40 -3.24 -9.54
C LEU A 190 -4.55 -2.24 -9.36
N VAL A 191 -4.41 -1.02 -9.90
CA VAL A 191 -5.40 0.06 -9.75
C VAL A 191 -6.70 -0.25 -10.51
N THR A 192 -6.63 -0.99 -11.62
CA THR A 192 -7.81 -1.38 -12.39
C THR A 192 -8.48 -2.65 -11.87
N SER A 193 -7.76 -3.53 -11.19
CA SER A 193 -8.30 -4.77 -10.63
C SER A 193 -9.11 -4.58 -9.35
N GLU A 194 -8.89 -3.47 -8.64
CA GLU A 194 -9.67 -3.10 -7.45
C GLU A 194 -10.64 -1.95 -7.78
N PRO A 195 -11.96 -2.19 -7.66
CA PRO A 195 -12.98 -1.17 -7.94
C PRO A 195 -13.02 -0.07 -6.90
#